data_42ba4a69c2bc287ea097da2d3bec9a82
#
_entry.id   42ba4a69c2bc287ea097da2d3bec9a82
#
_cell.length_a   1.000
_cell.length_b   1.000
_cell.length_c   1.000
_cell.angle_alpha   90.00
_cell.angle_beta   90.00
_cell.angle_gamma   90.00
#
_symmetry.space_group_name_H-M   'P 1'
#
loop_
_entity.id
_entity.type
_entity.pdbx_description
1 polymer ?
#
loop_
_entity_poly.entity_id
_entity_poly.type
_entity_poly.pdbx_seq_one_letter_code
_entity_poly.pdbx_strand_id
1 'polypeptide(L)'
;MKLDNLKMFPANRVKSLFGLAPAILAQVIIKVLPVLEQNRENRLRNSPQRKRRYVKKDGRPPDMLPIHKLLMTLLYLRHNVSATVVGQMFGFSADSFEKNAFPEVLAVLKELFPASRWEAVLRHRNEKWNPDEVDKIIVDSFETPLPRPSLNDRQKRVYSGKKKRHTLKTQIYTDHKGRILDVSSGHRGPKSDVKIWNETELPDEIKEKPKIGDKAYIGAAKPTLTPKKKPKGGELSEAEKAENKRISGERIYVEHSIRKVKSYRVVRDEFRLAQGIFPTVVSAVVGLIQFADLMN
;
A
#
# COMPACT_ATOMS: atom_id res chain seq x y z
N MET A 1 11.93 12.81 18.70
CA MET A 1 10.54 13.02 19.19
C MET A 1 10.36 12.18 20.46
N LYS A 2 10.01 12.78 21.59
CA LYS A 2 9.71 12.02 22.82
C LYS A 2 8.28 11.48 22.73
N LEU A 3 8.07 10.22 23.14
CA LEU A 3 6.76 9.55 23.08
C LEU A 3 5.67 10.26 23.89
N ASP A 4 6.05 10.85 25.04
CA ASP A 4 5.12 11.57 25.90
C ASP A 4 4.48 12.77 25.20
N ASN A 5 5.18 13.39 24.25
CA ASN A 5 4.65 14.49 23.47
C ASN A 5 3.53 14.08 22.51
N LEU A 6 3.43 12.79 22.15
CA LEU A 6 2.36 12.30 21.26
C LEU A 6 0.98 12.39 21.88
N LYS A 7 0.90 12.20 23.20
CA LYS A 7 -0.35 12.32 23.96
C LYS A 7 -0.90 13.75 23.98
N MET A 8 -0.03 14.73 23.74
CA MET A 8 -0.37 16.16 23.74
C MET A 8 -0.75 16.68 22.34
N PHE A 9 -0.57 15.87 21.29
CA PHE A 9 -0.90 16.32 19.94
C PHE A 9 -2.41 16.27 19.69
N PRO A 10 -3.00 17.32 19.10
CA PRO A 10 -4.39 17.29 18.66
C PRO A 10 -4.58 16.22 17.57
N ALA A 11 -5.79 15.69 17.47
CA ALA A 11 -6.12 14.55 16.59
C ALA A 11 -5.73 14.78 15.11
N ASN A 12 -5.92 16.00 14.60
CA ASN A 12 -5.56 16.38 13.24
C ASN A 12 -4.03 16.32 13.01
N ARG A 13 -3.22 16.66 14.02
CA ARG A 13 -1.75 16.57 13.94
C ARG A 13 -1.29 15.11 13.91
N VAL A 14 -1.87 14.25 14.74
CA VAL A 14 -1.58 12.79 14.72
C VAL A 14 -1.90 12.20 13.35
N LYS A 15 -3.09 12.50 12.82
CA LYS A 15 -3.51 12.05 11.48
C LYS A 15 -2.59 12.59 10.38
N SER A 16 -2.16 13.84 10.49
CA SER A 16 -1.20 14.43 9.53
C SER A 16 0.13 13.69 9.55
N LEU A 17 0.70 13.41 10.74
CA LEU A 17 2.02 12.78 10.89
C LEU A 17 2.04 11.31 10.46
N PHE A 18 1.03 10.52 10.80
CA PHE A 18 1.05 9.07 10.64
C PHE A 18 0.04 8.55 9.60
N GLY A 19 -0.82 9.41 9.06
CA GLY A 19 -1.88 9.00 8.11
C GLY A 19 -3.09 8.34 8.76
N LEU A 20 -3.10 8.14 10.08
CA LEU A 20 -4.09 7.42 10.85
C LEU A 20 -4.72 8.33 11.91
N ALA A 21 -6.03 8.24 12.11
CA ALA A 21 -6.71 8.88 13.22
C ALA A 21 -6.19 8.31 14.58
N PRO A 22 -6.21 9.08 15.68
CA PRO A 22 -5.65 8.63 16.96
C PRO A 22 -6.17 7.27 17.43
N ALA A 23 -7.47 7.03 17.32
CA ALA A 23 -8.09 5.77 17.72
C ALA A 23 -7.56 4.59 16.87
N ILE A 24 -7.43 4.78 15.55
CA ILE A 24 -6.88 3.77 14.64
C ILE A 24 -5.39 3.54 14.93
N LEU A 25 -4.62 4.60 15.14
CA LEU A 25 -3.21 4.49 15.52
C LEU A 25 -3.04 3.69 16.82
N ALA A 26 -3.88 3.92 17.82
CA ALA A 26 -3.87 3.15 19.06
C ALA A 26 -4.10 1.66 18.82
N GLN A 27 -5.06 1.30 17.97
CA GLN A 27 -5.33 -0.10 17.59
C GLN A 27 -4.16 -0.72 16.81
N VAL A 28 -3.53 0.02 15.91
CA VAL A 28 -2.32 -0.43 15.21
C VAL A 28 -1.18 -0.68 16.21
N ILE A 29 -0.98 0.21 17.17
CA ILE A 29 0.02 0.06 18.24
C ILE A 29 -0.25 -1.21 19.04
N ILE A 30 -1.48 -1.42 19.51
CA ILE A 30 -1.88 -2.59 20.31
C ILE A 30 -1.61 -3.90 19.57
N LYS A 31 -1.87 -3.94 18.26
CA LYS A 31 -1.65 -5.14 17.45
C LYS A 31 -0.18 -5.37 17.08
N VAL A 32 0.57 -4.33 16.78
CA VAL A 32 1.94 -4.43 16.23
C VAL A 32 3.00 -4.62 17.31
N LEU A 33 2.90 -3.93 18.45
CA LEU A 33 3.96 -3.96 19.46
C LEU A 33 4.23 -5.36 20.02
N PRO A 34 3.21 -6.19 20.37
CA PRO A 34 3.45 -7.53 20.87
C PRO A 34 4.23 -8.41 19.87
N VAL A 35 3.93 -8.28 18.58
CA VAL A 35 4.61 -9.06 17.52
C VAL A 35 6.08 -8.62 17.38
N LEU A 36 6.33 -7.32 17.38
CA LEU A 36 7.71 -6.81 17.33
C LEU A 36 8.53 -7.23 18.56
N GLU A 37 7.93 -7.26 19.75
CA GLU A 37 8.61 -7.73 20.97
C GLU A 37 8.87 -9.24 20.90
N GLN A 38 7.90 -10.03 20.46
CA GLN A 38 8.07 -11.47 20.26
C GLN A 38 9.19 -11.77 19.24
N ASN A 39 9.24 -11.04 18.13
CA ASN A 39 10.31 -11.17 17.14
C ASN A 39 11.69 -10.84 17.74
N ARG A 40 11.75 -9.83 18.60
CA ARG A 40 12.97 -9.49 19.33
C ARG A 40 13.39 -10.63 20.27
N GLU A 41 12.46 -11.16 21.07
CA GLU A 41 12.74 -12.26 21.99
C GLU A 41 13.24 -13.50 21.23
N ASN A 42 12.60 -13.85 20.11
CA ASN A 42 12.99 -14.98 19.28
C ASN A 42 14.41 -14.82 18.72
N ARG A 43 14.77 -13.62 18.25
CA ARG A 43 16.16 -13.32 17.80
C ARG A 43 17.17 -13.47 18.93
N LEU A 44 16.83 -13.00 20.12
CA LEU A 44 17.69 -13.12 21.29
C LEU A 44 17.87 -14.57 21.73
N ARG A 45 16.81 -15.37 21.68
CA ARG A 45 16.88 -16.82 22.01
C ARG A 45 17.73 -17.61 21.02
N ASN A 46 17.61 -17.32 19.75
CA ASN A 46 18.22 -18.08 18.65
C ASN A 46 19.58 -17.49 18.21
N SER A 47 20.15 -16.54 18.93
CA SER A 47 21.43 -15.94 18.57
C SER A 47 22.59 -16.93 18.73
N PRO A 48 23.32 -17.28 17.66
CA PRO A 48 24.46 -18.23 17.72
C PRO A 48 25.61 -17.76 18.61
N GLN A 49 25.72 -16.45 18.84
CA GLN A 49 26.80 -15.85 19.63
C GLN A 49 26.51 -15.87 21.12
N ARG A 50 25.35 -16.36 21.54
CA ARG A 50 24.95 -16.33 22.93
C ARG A 50 25.50 -17.51 23.71
N LYS A 51 26.41 -17.23 24.64
CA LYS A 51 27.02 -18.21 25.53
C LYS A 51 26.11 -18.67 26.71
N ARG A 52 25.03 -17.94 27.02
CA ARG A 52 24.11 -18.23 28.12
C ARG A 52 22.65 -18.34 27.61
N ARG A 53 21.85 -19.17 28.29
CA ARG A 53 20.41 -19.27 28.02
C ARG A 53 19.74 -17.92 28.20
N TYR A 54 18.88 -17.54 27.25
CA TYR A 54 18.12 -16.29 27.33
C TYR A 54 17.10 -16.33 28.48
N VAL A 55 17.15 -15.32 29.33
CA VAL A 55 16.11 -15.01 30.32
C VAL A 55 15.54 -13.66 29.97
N LYS A 56 14.21 -13.53 29.98
CA LYS A 56 13.49 -12.32 29.51
C LYS A 56 13.94 -11.01 30.14
N LYS A 57 14.52 -11.08 31.33
CA LYS A 57 15.00 -9.89 32.10
C LYS A 57 16.50 -9.61 31.89
N ASP A 58 17.21 -10.44 31.13
CA ASP A 58 18.64 -10.29 30.93
C ASP A 58 18.97 -9.22 29.87
N GLY A 59 19.95 -8.40 30.18
CA GLY A 59 20.57 -7.48 29.26
C GLY A 59 20.06 -6.03 29.35
N ARG A 60 20.82 -5.14 28.73
CA ARG A 60 20.48 -3.71 28.61
C ARG A 60 19.20 -3.56 27.80
N PRO A 61 18.22 -2.71 28.22
CA PRO A 61 17.08 -2.35 27.41
C PRO A 61 17.51 -1.91 26.01
N PRO A 62 16.78 -2.23 24.96
CA PRO A 62 17.12 -1.78 23.62
C PRO A 62 17.04 -0.26 23.55
N ASP A 63 18.02 0.36 22.92
CA ASP A 63 17.99 1.81 22.70
C ASP A 63 16.77 2.20 21.83
N MET A 64 16.42 1.36 20.83
CA MET A 64 15.26 1.54 19.98
C MET A 64 14.12 0.58 20.40
N LEU A 65 13.13 1.11 21.09
CA LEU A 65 11.92 0.38 21.48
C LEU A 65 11.04 0.04 20.26
N PRO A 66 10.22 -1.03 20.33
CA PRO A 66 9.25 -1.38 19.26
C PRO A 66 8.38 -0.21 18.80
N ILE A 67 7.94 0.62 19.74
CA ILE A 67 7.13 1.81 19.42
C ILE A 67 7.89 2.84 18.57
N HIS A 68 9.19 3.04 18.81
CA HIS A 68 10.02 3.93 17.98
C HIS A 68 10.07 3.39 16.54
N LYS A 69 10.32 2.09 16.36
CA LYS A 69 10.35 1.44 15.04
C LYS A 69 9.04 1.66 14.28
N LEU A 70 7.92 1.43 14.95
CA LEU A 70 6.58 1.61 14.35
C LEU A 70 6.34 3.06 13.92
N LEU A 71 6.53 4.02 14.83
CA LEU A 71 6.25 5.43 14.56
C LEU A 71 7.18 6.02 13.48
N MET A 72 8.47 5.65 13.50
CA MET A 72 9.42 6.02 12.44
C MET A 72 8.96 5.49 11.08
N THR A 73 8.51 4.23 11.03
CA THR A 73 8.01 3.61 9.80
C THR A 73 6.75 4.28 9.30
N LEU A 74 5.76 4.53 10.15
CA LEU A 74 4.53 5.22 9.76
C LEU A 74 4.79 6.64 9.25
N LEU A 75 5.68 7.37 9.92
CA LEU A 75 6.09 8.72 9.50
C LEU A 75 6.79 8.67 8.13
N TYR A 76 7.70 7.71 7.93
CA TYR A 76 8.37 7.51 6.65
C TYR A 76 7.37 7.18 5.53
N LEU A 77 6.48 6.23 5.74
CA LEU A 77 5.43 5.88 4.77
C LEU A 77 4.57 7.09 4.40
N ARG A 78 4.20 7.88 5.40
CA ARG A 78 3.33 9.05 5.21
C ARG A 78 4.00 10.19 4.46
N HIS A 79 5.27 10.50 4.76
CA HIS A 79 5.94 11.72 4.32
C HIS A 79 7.05 11.50 3.29
N ASN A 80 7.55 10.27 3.13
CA ASN A 80 8.66 9.95 2.24
C ASN A 80 9.90 10.86 2.46
N VAL A 81 10.20 11.16 3.71
CA VAL A 81 11.41 11.90 4.11
C VAL A 81 12.63 10.98 4.13
N SER A 82 13.86 11.52 4.09
CA SER A 82 15.05 10.66 4.13
C SER A 82 15.16 9.89 5.45
N ALA A 83 15.78 8.71 5.41
CA ALA A 83 16.07 7.91 6.60
C ALA A 83 16.89 8.68 7.64
N THR A 84 17.80 9.55 7.19
CA THR A 84 18.56 10.45 8.06
C THR A 84 17.65 11.38 8.85
N VAL A 85 16.69 12.02 8.20
CA VAL A 85 15.75 12.92 8.88
C VAL A 85 14.89 12.15 9.88
N VAL A 86 14.35 11.00 9.47
CA VAL A 86 13.56 10.15 10.40
C VAL A 86 14.41 9.72 11.59
N GLY A 87 15.62 9.22 11.34
CA GLY A 87 16.53 8.81 12.39
C GLY A 87 16.80 9.96 13.39
N GLN A 88 17.21 11.12 12.90
CA GLN A 88 17.50 12.28 13.73
C GLN A 88 16.30 12.75 14.57
N MET A 89 15.09 12.73 14.00
CA MET A 89 13.87 13.11 14.74
C MET A 89 13.62 12.24 15.97
N PHE A 90 14.05 10.98 15.94
CA PHE A 90 13.87 10.01 17.03
C PHE A 90 15.15 9.74 17.83
N GLY A 91 16.28 10.32 17.45
CA GLY A 91 17.57 10.12 18.11
C GLY A 91 18.32 8.85 17.71
N PHE A 92 18.08 8.34 16.48
CA PHE A 92 18.69 7.13 15.93
C PHE A 92 19.44 7.41 14.63
N SER A 93 20.35 6.50 14.26
CA SER A 93 21.03 6.58 12.96
C SER A 93 20.09 6.19 11.80
N ALA A 94 20.38 6.71 10.60
CA ALA A 94 19.69 6.31 9.38
C ALA A 94 19.78 4.79 9.14
N ASP A 95 20.95 4.21 9.34
CA ASP A 95 21.21 2.77 9.18
C ASP A 95 20.37 1.91 10.14
N SER A 96 20.24 2.34 11.40
CA SER A 96 19.40 1.63 12.37
C SER A 96 17.94 1.62 11.96
N PHE A 97 17.47 2.69 11.33
CA PHE A 97 16.12 2.74 10.79
C PHE A 97 15.99 1.91 9.50
N GLU A 98 16.80 2.21 8.49
CA GLU A 98 16.62 1.69 7.13
C GLU A 98 16.92 0.19 7.02
N LYS A 99 17.98 -0.27 7.70
CA LYS A 99 18.43 -1.67 7.60
C LYS A 99 17.75 -2.60 8.61
N ASN A 100 17.27 -2.08 9.73
CA ASN A 100 16.71 -2.91 10.81
C ASN A 100 15.24 -2.62 11.09
N ALA A 101 14.89 -1.39 11.50
CA ALA A 101 13.55 -1.07 11.98
C ALA A 101 12.50 -1.12 10.86
N PHE A 102 12.79 -0.49 9.72
CA PHE A 102 11.85 -0.36 8.61
C PHE A 102 11.47 -1.70 7.98
N PRO A 103 12.40 -2.59 7.58
CA PRO A 103 12.05 -3.91 7.03
C PRO A 103 11.27 -4.78 8.02
N GLU A 104 11.66 -4.76 9.30
CA GLU A 104 10.98 -5.54 10.33
C GLU A 104 9.52 -5.10 10.50
N VAL A 105 9.29 -3.79 10.63
CA VAL A 105 7.93 -3.25 10.76
C VAL A 105 7.10 -3.47 9.52
N LEU A 106 7.67 -3.31 8.32
CA LEU A 106 6.95 -3.60 7.07
C LEU A 106 6.47 -5.05 6.99
N ALA A 107 7.31 -6.01 7.41
CA ALA A 107 6.93 -7.42 7.43
C ALA A 107 5.73 -7.66 8.38
N VAL A 108 5.79 -7.07 9.58
CA VAL A 108 4.70 -7.17 10.57
C VAL A 108 3.43 -6.46 10.08
N LEU A 109 3.55 -5.29 9.48
CA LEU A 109 2.38 -4.59 8.92
C LEU A 109 1.72 -5.40 7.80
N LYS A 110 2.50 -5.98 6.89
CA LYS A 110 1.98 -6.84 5.81
C LYS A 110 1.27 -8.06 6.35
N GLU A 111 1.80 -8.65 7.43
CA GLU A 111 1.22 -9.83 8.08
C GLU A 111 -0.09 -9.49 8.80
N LEU A 112 -0.09 -8.44 9.62
CA LEU A 112 -1.25 -8.08 10.46
C LEU A 112 -2.35 -7.36 9.69
N PHE A 113 -2.00 -6.64 8.62
CA PHE A 113 -2.91 -5.84 7.81
C PHE A 113 -2.73 -6.20 6.32
N PRO A 114 -3.26 -7.32 5.87
CA PRO A 114 -3.14 -7.73 4.47
C PRO A 114 -3.83 -6.73 3.53
N ALA A 115 -3.24 -6.53 2.36
CA ALA A 115 -3.77 -5.64 1.33
C ALA A 115 -4.94 -6.27 0.55
N SER A 116 -4.98 -7.59 0.49
CA SER A 116 -6.10 -8.33 -0.09
C SER A 116 -7.21 -8.47 0.94
N ARG A 117 -8.44 -8.09 0.55
CA ARG A 117 -9.58 -8.14 1.46
C ARG A 117 -9.97 -9.56 1.84
N TRP A 118 -9.87 -10.48 0.92
CA TRP A 118 -10.12 -11.91 1.20
C TRP A 118 -9.07 -12.54 2.11
N GLU A 119 -7.79 -12.13 2.00
CA GLU A 119 -6.79 -12.56 2.98
C GLU A 119 -7.07 -11.96 4.36
N ALA A 120 -7.53 -10.71 4.43
CA ALA A 120 -7.90 -10.05 5.68
C ALA A 120 -9.02 -10.82 6.40
N VAL A 121 -10.03 -11.25 5.68
CA VAL A 121 -11.14 -12.05 6.23
C VAL A 121 -10.69 -13.40 6.74
N LEU A 122 -9.83 -14.09 5.99
CA LEU A 122 -9.28 -15.39 6.41
C LEU A 122 -8.44 -15.28 7.70
N ARG A 123 -7.70 -14.19 7.87
CA ARG A 123 -6.84 -13.96 9.03
C ARG A 123 -7.58 -13.39 10.25
N HIS A 124 -8.55 -12.53 10.01
CA HIS A 124 -9.33 -11.87 11.05
C HIS A 124 -10.75 -12.43 11.06
N ARG A 125 -10.94 -13.60 11.66
CA ARG A 125 -12.20 -14.37 11.71
C ARG A 125 -13.46 -13.55 12.10
N ASN A 126 -13.30 -12.33 12.54
CA ASN A 126 -14.40 -11.42 12.93
C ASN A 126 -14.80 -10.41 11.84
N GLU A 127 -14.11 -10.37 10.70
CA GLU A 127 -14.47 -9.48 9.61
C GLU A 127 -15.52 -10.18 8.73
N LYS A 128 -16.73 -9.67 8.78
CA LYS A 128 -17.81 -10.09 7.88
C LYS A 128 -17.57 -9.47 6.51
N TRP A 129 -16.71 -10.07 5.69
CA TRP A 129 -16.72 -9.78 4.27
C TRP A 129 -17.67 -10.75 3.58
N ASN A 130 -18.68 -10.20 2.92
CA ASN A 130 -19.57 -10.98 2.09
C ASN A 130 -19.25 -10.70 0.61
N PRO A 131 -18.75 -11.68 -0.17
CA PRO A 131 -18.54 -11.53 -1.61
C PRO A 131 -19.80 -11.10 -2.36
N ASP A 132 -20.99 -11.44 -1.86
CA ASP A 132 -22.27 -11.06 -2.47
C ASP A 132 -22.52 -9.54 -2.40
N GLU A 133 -21.87 -8.83 -1.47
CA GLU A 133 -21.91 -7.37 -1.44
C GLU A 133 -21.07 -6.71 -2.55
N VAL A 134 -20.28 -7.48 -3.30
CA VAL A 134 -19.50 -6.98 -4.43
C VAL A 134 -20.34 -7.08 -5.69
N ASP A 135 -21.04 -6.02 -6.08
CA ASP A 135 -21.84 -6.00 -7.30
C ASP A 135 -20.97 -5.95 -8.56
N LYS A 136 -19.86 -5.25 -8.48
CA LYS A 136 -18.92 -5.04 -9.59
C LYS A 136 -17.51 -4.74 -9.09
N ILE A 137 -16.53 -4.98 -9.95
CA ILE A 137 -15.11 -4.69 -9.71
C ILE A 137 -14.72 -3.49 -10.59
N ILE A 138 -14.15 -2.48 -9.98
CA ILE A 138 -13.63 -1.30 -10.69
C ILE A 138 -12.12 -1.33 -10.59
N VAL A 139 -11.45 -1.29 -11.75
CA VAL A 139 -10.00 -1.36 -11.85
C VAL A 139 -9.42 -0.07 -12.42
N ASP A 140 -8.35 0.40 -11.81
CA ASP A 140 -7.54 1.50 -12.34
C ASP A 140 -6.08 1.36 -11.85
N SER A 141 -5.17 2.10 -12.47
CA SER A 141 -3.75 2.04 -12.16
C SER A 141 -3.15 3.42 -11.92
N PHE A 142 -2.05 3.43 -11.19
CA PHE A 142 -1.21 4.61 -11.07
C PHE A 142 0.27 4.23 -11.14
N GLU A 143 1.10 5.24 -11.41
CA GLU A 143 2.54 5.08 -11.51
C GLU A 143 3.24 5.89 -10.41
N THR A 144 4.21 5.26 -9.76
CA THR A 144 5.11 5.87 -8.77
C THR A 144 6.45 6.15 -9.42
N PRO A 145 6.96 7.39 -9.36
CA PRO A 145 8.26 7.72 -9.94
C PRO A 145 9.42 6.98 -9.25
N LEU A 146 10.47 6.71 -10.04
CA LEU A 146 11.73 6.18 -9.59
C LEU A 146 12.87 7.16 -9.91
N PRO A 147 13.96 7.15 -9.13
CA PRO A 147 15.22 7.72 -9.55
C PRO A 147 15.67 7.11 -10.88
N ARG A 148 16.33 7.91 -11.70
CA ARG A 148 16.88 7.42 -12.98
C ARG A 148 17.93 6.33 -12.70
N PRO A 149 17.74 5.10 -13.20
CA PRO A 149 18.77 4.06 -13.04
C PRO A 149 20.05 4.43 -13.78
N SER A 150 21.22 4.04 -13.25
CA SER A 150 22.51 4.32 -13.86
C SER A 150 22.75 3.58 -15.18
N LEU A 151 22.26 2.33 -15.27
CA LEU A 151 22.45 1.47 -16.45
C LEU A 151 21.36 1.68 -17.48
N ASN A 152 21.71 1.90 -18.75
CA ASN A 152 20.76 2.15 -19.85
C ASN A 152 19.71 1.06 -20.00
N ASP A 153 20.06 -0.21 -19.88
CA ASP A 153 19.11 -1.31 -19.98
C ASP A 153 18.09 -1.31 -18.85
N ARG A 154 18.51 -0.93 -17.63
CA ARG A 154 17.57 -0.75 -16.51
C ARG A 154 16.65 0.44 -16.74
N GLN A 155 17.18 1.53 -17.34
CA GLN A 155 16.36 2.70 -17.70
C GLN A 155 15.24 2.31 -18.65
N LYS A 156 15.56 1.64 -19.77
CA LYS A 156 14.58 1.19 -20.77
C LYS A 156 13.49 0.31 -20.16
N ARG A 157 13.85 -0.56 -19.21
CA ARG A 157 12.90 -1.49 -18.57
C ARG A 157 11.84 -0.81 -17.71
N VAL A 158 12.08 0.37 -17.17
CA VAL A 158 11.18 1.06 -16.25
C VAL A 158 10.71 2.41 -16.78
N TYR A 159 11.09 2.82 -17.98
CA TYR A 159 10.70 4.11 -18.55
C TYR A 159 9.28 4.10 -19.07
N SER A 160 8.39 4.87 -18.45
CA SER A 160 7.02 5.07 -18.89
C SER A 160 6.96 6.14 -19.97
N GLY A 161 6.62 5.75 -21.20
CA GLY A 161 6.39 6.68 -22.31
C GLY A 161 5.23 7.64 -22.05
N LYS A 162 4.21 7.20 -21.30
CA LYS A 162 3.05 8.02 -20.88
C LYS A 162 3.46 9.11 -19.88
N LYS A 163 4.31 8.76 -18.92
CA LYS A 163 4.74 9.68 -17.83
C LYS A 163 6.04 10.42 -18.14
N LYS A 164 6.76 10.03 -19.22
CA LYS A 164 8.08 10.55 -19.57
C LYS A 164 9.10 10.45 -18.41
N ARG A 165 8.98 9.41 -17.60
CA ARG A 165 9.79 9.14 -16.39
C ARG A 165 9.97 7.65 -16.18
N HIS A 166 10.96 7.28 -15.34
CA HIS A 166 11.11 5.93 -14.80
C HIS A 166 10.07 5.72 -13.69
N THR A 167 9.31 4.64 -13.77
CA THR A 167 8.18 4.41 -12.84
C THR A 167 8.00 2.93 -12.52
N LEU A 168 7.36 2.69 -11.36
CA LEU A 168 6.68 1.43 -11.05
C LEU A 168 5.17 1.65 -11.09
N LYS A 169 4.46 0.67 -11.60
CA LYS A 169 3.00 0.72 -11.72
C LYS A 169 2.33 -0.12 -10.66
N THR A 170 1.24 0.39 -10.15
CA THR A 170 0.33 -0.27 -9.21
C THR A 170 -1.07 -0.24 -9.79
N GLN A 171 -1.76 -1.37 -9.75
CA GLN A 171 -3.16 -1.51 -10.15
C GLN A 171 -3.99 -1.81 -8.90
N ILE A 172 -5.11 -1.11 -8.73
CA ILE A 172 -6.02 -1.23 -7.58
C ILE A 172 -7.36 -1.73 -8.08
N TYR A 173 -7.93 -2.63 -7.31
CA TYR A 173 -9.26 -3.20 -7.53
C TYR A 173 -10.17 -2.77 -6.39
N THR A 174 -11.31 -2.19 -6.72
CA THR A 174 -12.30 -1.76 -5.72
C THR A 174 -13.68 -2.29 -6.07
N ASP A 175 -14.57 -2.31 -5.10
CA ASP A 175 -15.98 -2.47 -5.33
C ASP A 175 -16.66 -1.12 -5.69
N HIS A 176 -17.96 -1.18 -5.91
CA HIS A 176 -18.80 -0.01 -6.22
C HIS A 176 -18.94 1.01 -5.07
N LYS A 177 -18.50 0.67 -3.85
CA LYS A 177 -18.44 1.56 -2.68
C LYS A 177 -17.05 2.16 -2.47
N GLY A 178 -16.07 1.81 -3.32
CA GLY A 178 -14.68 2.26 -3.21
C GLY A 178 -13.89 1.52 -2.13
N ARG A 179 -14.39 0.39 -1.63
CA ARG A 179 -13.61 -0.47 -0.74
C ARG A 179 -12.55 -1.18 -1.57
N ILE A 180 -11.29 -1.11 -1.16
CA ILE A 180 -10.22 -1.78 -1.89
C ILE A 180 -10.40 -3.29 -1.69
N LEU A 181 -10.47 -4.03 -2.79
CA LEU A 181 -10.55 -5.49 -2.79
C LEU A 181 -9.14 -6.08 -2.76
N ASP A 182 -8.28 -5.57 -3.63
CA ASP A 182 -6.89 -6.02 -3.72
C ASP A 182 -6.01 -5.00 -4.45
N VAL A 183 -4.70 -5.28 -4.48
CA VAL A 183 -3.71 -4.48 -5.18
C VAL A 183 -2.64 -5.35 -5.84
N SER A 184 -2.33 -5.06 -7.09
CA SER A 184 -1.18 -5.63 -7.82
C SER A 184 -0.14 -4.55 -8.07
N SER A 185 1.07 -4.71 -7.55
CA SER A 185 2.07 -3.63 -7.52
C SER A 185 3.48 -4.12 -7.90
N GLY A 186 4.40 -3.16 -8.14
CA GLY A 186 5.78 -3.46 -8.52
C GLY A 186 5.97 -3.77 -10.00
N HIS A 187 4.95 -3.56 -10.83
CA HIS A 187 5.08 -3.70 -12.26
C HIS A 187 5.91 -2.57 -12.86
N ARG A 188 6.68 -2.88 -13.91
CA ARG A 188 7.48 -1.88 -14.62
C ARG A 188 6.56 -0.90 -15.35
N GLY A 189 6.89 0.41 -15.32
CA GLY A 189 6.08 1.46 -15.91
C GLY A 189 5.59 1.23 -17.35
N PRO A 190 6.42 0.66 -18.29
CA PRO A 190 5.99 0.36 -19.64
C PRO A 190 4.94 -0.75 -19.78
N LYS A 191 4.79 -1.63 -18.75
CA LYS A 191 3.82 -2.72 -18.83
C LYS A 191 2.41 -2.15 -18.94
N SER A 192 1.63 -2.60 -19.93
CA SER A 192 0.28 -2.10 -20.17
C SER A 192 -0.68 -2.51 -19.04
N ASP A 193 -1.69 -1.68 -18.79
CA ASP A 193 -2.69 -1.94 -17.76
C ASP A 193 -3.49 -3.21 -18.05
N VAL A 194 -3.84 -3.45 -19.34
CA VAL A 194 -4.47 -4.69 -19.81
C VAL A 194 -3.63 -5.92 -19.50
N LYS A 195 -2.30 -5.86 -19.75
CA LYS A 195 -1.44 -7.02 -19.49
C LYS A 195 -1.39 -7.35 -17.99
N ILE A 196 -1.31 -6.33 -17.12
CA ILE A 196 -1.36 -6.55 -15.67
C ILE A 196 -2.71 -7.17 -15.28
N TRP A 197 -3.80 -6.61 -15.80
CA TRP A 197 -5.16 -7.09 -15.52
C TRP A 197 -5.39 -8.54 -15.96
N ASN A 198 -4.92 -8.91 -17.14
CA ASN A 198 -5.05 -10.28 -17.64
C ASN A 198 -4.28 -11.31 -16.81
N GLU A 199 -3.14 -10.91 -16.24
CA GLU A 199 -2.30 -11.75 -15.38
C GLU A 199 -2.82 -11.81 -13.93
N THR A 200 -3.73 -10.91 -13.53
CA THR A 200 -4.29 -10.89 -12.18
C THR A 200 -5.28 -12.04 -11.97
N GLU A 201 -5.07 -12.83 -10.95
CA GLU A 201 -6.05 -13.82 -10.52
C GLU A 201 -7.06 -13.16 -9.57
N LEU A 202 -8.33 -13.44 -9.79
CA LEU A 202 -9.42 -13.01 -8.92
C LEU A 202 -9.95 -14.23 -8.17
N PRO A 203 -10.36 -14.08 -6.90
CA PRO A 203 -11.05 -15.13 -6.17
C PRO A 203 -12.30 -15.61 -6.90
N ASP A 204 -12.59 -16.91 -6.77
CA ASP A 204 -13.72 -17.53 -7.46
C ASP A 204 -15.05 -16.85 -7.15
N GLU A 205 -15.22 -16.36 -5.93
CA GLU A 205 -16.43 -15.71 -5.44
C GLU A 205 -16.76 -14.40 -6.17
N ILE A 206 -15.73 -13.75 -6.74
CA ILE A 206 -15.93 -12.44 -7.43
C ILE A 206 -15.48 -12.44 -8.89
N LYS A 207 -14.89 -13.53 -9.39
CA LYS A 207 -14.33 -13.56 -10.75
C LYS A 207 -15.38 -13.33 -11.84
N GLU A 208 -16.64 -13.73 -11.60
CA GLU A 208 -17.76 -13.58 -12.54
C GLU A 208 -18.48 -12.23 -12.41
N LYS A 209 -18.17 -11.43 -11.37
CA LYS A 209 -18.80 -10.12 -11.19
C LYS A 209 -18.46 -9.17 -12.35
N PRO A 210 -19.36 -8.25 -12.74
CA PRO A 210 -19.09 -7.24 -13.76
C PRO A 210 -17.83 -6.43 -13.45
N LYS A 211 -17.04 -6.12 -14.48
CA LYS A 211 -15.77 -5.41 -14.35
C LYS A 211 -15.81 -4.09 -15.14
N ILE A 212 -15.29 -3.03 -14.55
CA ILE A 212 -15.25 -1.70 -15.14
C ILE A 212 -13.81 -1.18 -15.11
N GLY A 213 -13.35 -0.67 -16.25
CA GLY A 213 -12.03 -0.04 -16.39
C GLY A 213 -12.08 1.20 -17.27
N ASP A 214 -10.94 1.88 -17.37
CA ASP A 214 -10.78 2.97 -18.33
C ASP A 214 -10.48 2.44 -19.74
N LYS A 215 -10.26 3.34 -20.70
CA LYS A 215 -9.93 2.99 -22.10
C LYS A 215 -8.63 2.19 -22.23
N ALA A 216 -7.77 2.14 -21.21
CA ALA A 216 -6.55 1.34 -21.21
C ALA A 216 -6.83 -0.16 -21.05
N TYR A 217 -8.04 -0.55 -20.66
CA TYR A 217 -8.47 -1.93 -20.48
C TYR A 217 -9.24 -2.49 -21.68
N ILE A 218 -9.34 -1.75 -22.78
CA ILE A 218 -9.96 -2.24 -24.03
C ILE A 218 -9.15 -3.43 -24.53
N GLY A 219 -9.84 -4.54 -24.84
CA GLY A 219 -9.22 -5.79 -25.29
C GLY A 219 -8.70 -6.68 -24.15
N ALA A 220 -9.12 -6.43 -22.92
CA ALA A 220 -8.82 -7.31 -21.81
C ALA A 220 -9.44 -8.71 -22.04
N ALA A 221 -8.68 -9.78 -21.68
CA ALA A 221 -9.18 -11.15 -21.73
C ALA A 221 -10.36 -11.37 -20.78
N LYS A 222 -10.34 -10.71 -19.61
CA LYS A 222 -11.50 -10.63 -18.72
C LYS A 222 -12.47 -9.59 -19.26
N PRO A 223 -13.75 -9.96 -19.54
CA PRO A 223 -14.76 -9.00 -20.02
C PRO A 223 -14.82 -7.78 -19.10
N THR A 224 -14.42 -6.63 -19.61
CA THR A 224 -14.33 -5.39 -18.84
C THR A 224 -15.07 -4.29 -19.60
N LEU A 225 -16.07 -3.70 -18.95
CA LEU A 225 -16.79 -2.55 -19.48
C LEU A 225 -15.88 -1.33 -19.49
N THR A 226 -15.70 -0.75 -20.68
CA THR A 226 -14.82 0.42 -20.87
C THR A 226 -15.51 1.48 -21.68
N PRO A 227 -15.18 2.77 -21.48
CA PRO A 227 -15.73 3.83 -22.32
C PRO A 227 -15.35 3.63 -23.79
N LYS A 228 -16.34 3.78 -24.67
CA LYS A 228 -16.12 3.72 -26.12
C LYS A 228 -15.19 4.85 -26.59
N LYS A 229 -14.27 4.54 -27.49
CA LYS A 229 -13.41 5.54 -28.14
C LYS A 229 -14.19 6.25 -29.23
N LYS A 230 -13.95 7.55 -29.39
CA LYS A 230 -14.42 8.32 -30.55
C LYS A 230 -13.81 7.71 -31.83
N PRO A 231 -14.62 7.34 -32.83
CA PRO A 231 -14.10 6.83 -34.09
C PRO A 231 -13.30 7.91 -34.84
N LYS A 232 -12.32 7.48 -35.62
CA LYS A 232 -11.51 8.41 -36.40
C LYS A 232 -12.39 9.08 -37.47
N GLY A 233 -12.53 10.41 -37.40
CA GLY A 233 -13.36 11.20 -38.32
C GLY A 233 -14.87 11.18 -38.05
N GLY A 234 -15.34 10.54 -36.96
CA GLY A 234 -16.75 10.50 -36.57
C GLY A 234 -16.99 11.05 -35.17
N GLU A 235 -18.24 11.02 -34.73
CA GLU A 235 -18.66 11.33 -33.36
C GLU A 235 -19.32 10.15 -32.70
N LEU A 236 -19.32 10.15 -31.36
CA LEU A 236 -20.09 9.22 -30.57
C LEU A 236 -21.57 9.62 -30.65
N SER A 237 -22.46 8.62 -30.76
CA SER A 237 -23.89 8.85 -30.60
C SER A 237 -24.23 9.36 -29.19
N GLU A 238 -25.38 9.97 -29.03
CA GLU A 238 -25.85 10.45 -27.72
C GLU A 238 -25.95 9.31 -26.70
N ALA A 239 -26.40 8.13 -27.13
CA ALA A 239 -26.45 6.95 -26.30
C ALA A 239 -25.04 6.52 -25.84
N GLU A 240 -24.06 6.55 -26.73
CA GLU A 240 -22.65 6.23 -26.37
C GLU A 240 -22.02 7.26 -25.46
N LYS A 241 -22.34 8.54 -25.65
CA LYS A 241 -21.93 9.61 -24.74
C LYS A 241 -22.52 9.44 -23.35
N ALA A 242 -23.82 9.09 -23.27
CA ALA A 242 -24.52 8.82 -22.00
C ALA A 242 -23.91 7.61 -21.28
N GLU A 243 -23.64 6.52 -21.99
CA GLU A 243 -22.99 5.34 -21.43
C GLU A 243 -21.55 5.63 -20.96
N ASN A 244 -20.77 6.37 -21.72
CA ASN A 244 -19.42 6.80 -21.30
C ASN A 244 -19.48 7.66 -20.03
N LYS A 245 -20.49 8.53 -19.90
CA LYS A 245 -20.71 9.32 -18.70
C LYS A 245 -21.05 8.44 -17.49
N ARG A 246 -21.91 7.42 -17.67
CA ARG A 246 -22.26 6.44 -16.63
C ARG A 246 -21.01 5.70 -16.15
N ILE A 247 -20.24 5.12 -17.08
CA ILE A 247 -18.99 4.39 -16.75
C ILE A 247 -17.99 5.30 -16.02
N SER A 248 -17.84 6.56 -16.46
CA SER A 248 -16.94 7.52 -15.81
C SER A 248 -17.42 7.86 -14.40
N GLY A 249 -18.73 7.98 -14.17
CA GLY A 249 -19.31 8.20 -12.85
C GLY A 249 -19.03 7.04 -11.88
N GLU A 250 -19.09 5.81 -12.37
CA GLU A 250 -18.76 4.63 -11.54
C GLU A 250 -17.27 4.54 -11.20
N ARG A 251 -16.39 4.98 -12.09
CA ARG A 251 -14.94 4.96 -11.86
C ARG A 251 -14.45 5.95 -10.79
N ILE A 252 -15.26 6.91 -10.38
CA ILE A 252 -14.90 7.88 -9.35
C ILE A 252 -14.51 7.21 -8.03
N TYR A 253 -15.09 6.04 -7.73
CA TYR A 253 -14.81 5.28 -6.51
C TYR A 253 -13.36 4.76 -6.46
N VAL A 254 -12.86 4.17 -7.54
CA VAL A 254 -11.45 3.70 -7.59
C VAL A 254 -10.48 4.89 -7.59
N GLU A 255 -10.84 6.00 -8.22
CA GLU A 255 -10.03 7.24 -8.18
C GLU A 255 -9.91 7.79 -6.75
N HIS A 256 -10.99 7.76 -5.97
CA HIS A 256 -10.96 8.14 -4.56
C HIS A 256 -10.05 7.20 -3.74
N SER A 257 -10.13 5.91 -4.00
CA SER A 257 -9.26 4.92 -3.34
C SER A 257 -7.79 5.14 -3.70
N ILE A 258 -7.49 5.42 -4.98
CA ILE A 258 -6.14 5.81 -5.40
C ILE A 258 -5.66 7.09 -4.70
N ARG A 259 -6.53 8.09 -4.50
CA ARG A 259 -6.19 9.30 -3.75
C ARG A 259 -5.87 9.00 -2.28
N LYS A 260 -6.64 8.09 -1.62
CA LYS A 260 -6.33 7.64 -0.26
C LYS A 260 -4.94 7.00 -0.21
N VAL A 261 -4.63 6.08 -1.12
CA VAL A 261 -3.32 5.42 -1.19
C VAL A 261 -2.20 6.44 -1.45
N LYS A 262 -2.37 7.35 -2.40
CA LYS A 262 -1.40 8.42 -2.71
C LYS A 262 -1.27 9.48 -1.61
N SER A 263 -2.14 9.49 -0.61
CA SER A 263 -1.95 10.33 0.57
C SER A 263 -0.72 9.92 1.37
N TYR A 264 -0.25 8.69 1.20
CA TYR A 264 1.05 8.22 1.67
C TYR A 264 2.10 8.55 0.61
N ARG A 265 2.97 9.51 0.91
CA ARG A 265 3.91 10.08 -0.05
C ARG A 265 4.93 9.07 -0.57
N VAL A 266 5.22 8.02 0.18
CA VAL A 266 6.13 6.93 -0.24
C VAL A 266 5.68 6.25 -1.54
N VAL A 267 4.36 6.19 -1.82
CA VAL A 267 3.81 5.60 -3.06
C VAL A 267 3.42 6.65 -4.11
N ARG A 268 3.42 7.92 -3.75
CA ARG A 268 3.10 9.04 -4.65
C ARG A 268 4.35 9.72 -5.21
N ASP A 269 5.30 10.03 -4.33
CA ASP A 269 6.52 10.75 -4.66
C ASP A 269 7.60 9.76 -5.15
N GLU A 270 8.77 10.25 -5.50
CA GLU A 270 9.86 9.42 -5.98
C GLU A 270 10.25 8.34 -4.94
N PHE A 271 10.16 7.07 -5.33
CA PHE A 271 10.46 5.93 -4.48
C PHE A 271 11.98 5.70 -4.42
N ARG A 272 12.58 5.98 -3.27
CA ARG A 272 14.05 6.01 -3.08
C ARG A 272 14.66 4.71 -2.58
N LEU A 273 13.81 3.75 -2.15
CA LEU A 273 14.27 2.47 -1.64
C LEU A 273 14.52 1.47 -2.78
N ALA A 274 15.06 0.30 -2.46
CA ALA A 274 15.24 -0.78 -3.42
C ALA A 274 13.90 -1.16 -4.06
N GLN A 275 13.85 -1.27 -5.39
CA GLN A 275 12.61 -1.54 -6.14
C GLN A 275 11.92 -2.83 -5.69
N GLY A 276 12.70 -3.85 -5.27
CA GLY A 276 12.17 -5.14 -4.82
C GLY A 276 11.26 -5.07 -3.59
N ILE A 277 11.39 -4.04 -2.74
CA ILE A 277 10.52 -3.91 -1.58
C ILE A 277 9.25 -3.08 -1.85
N PHE A 278 9.15 -2.46 -3.03
CA PHE A 278 8.01 -1.62 -3.39
C PHE A 278 6.65 -2.33 -3.22
N PRO A 279 6.47 -3.59 -3.66
CA PRO A 279 5.22 -4.31 -3.43
C PRO A 279 4.86 -4.45 -1.95
N THR A 280 5.85 -4.70 -1.09
CA THR A 280 5.64 -4.79 0.37
C THR A 280 5.23 -3.44 0.97
N VAL A 281 5.84 -2.35 0.51
CA VAL A 281 5.47 -0.98 0.94
C VAL A 281 4.04 -0.65 0.52
N VAL A 282 3.66 -0.94 -0.73
CA VAL A 282 2.29 -0.72 -1.22
C VAL A 282 1.29 -1.56 -0.42
N SER A 283 1.61 -2.85 -0.19
CA SER A 283 0.75 -3.74 0.61
C SER A 283 0.55 -3.22 2.03
N ALA A 284 1.62 -2.76 2.71
CA ALA A 284 1.51 -2.20 4.05
C ALA A 284 0.64 -0.93 4.07
N VAL A 285 0.80 -0.04 3.08
CA VAL A 285 -0.02 1.18 2.97
C VAL A 285 -1.49 0.84 2.74
N VAL A 286 -1.78 -0.06 1.79
CA VAL A 286 -3.15 -0.48 1.47
C VAL A 286 -3.79 -1.20 2.66
N GLY A 287 -3.05 -2.09 3.33
CA GLY A 287 -3.54 -2.79 4.51
C GLY A 287 -3.90 -1.84 5.66
N LEU A 288 -3.07 -0.82 5.93
CA LEU A 288 -3.39 0.21 6.92
C LEU A 288 -4.64 1.01 6.56
N ILE A 289 -4.84 1.33 5.27
CA ILE A 289 -6.04 2.04 4.79
C ILE A 289 -7.27 1.16 4.96
N GLN A 290 -7.21 -0.10 4.56
CA GLN A 290 -8.32 -1.05 4.73
C GLN A 290 -8.68 -1.23 6.20
N PHE A 291 -7.67 -1.40 7.07
CA PHE A 291 -7.89 -1.49 8.50
C PHE A 291 -8.57 -0.23 9.06
N ALA A 292 -8.14 0.95 8.63
CA ALA A 292 -8.78 2.21 9.03
C ALA A 292 -10.23 2.32 8.52
N ASP A 293 -10.50 1.89 7.29
CA ASP A 293 -11.86 1.90 6.70
C ASP A 293 -12.81 0.89 7.39
N LEU A 294 -12.27 -0.17 8.00
CA LEU A 294 -13.07 -1.17 8.76
C LEU A 294 -13.41 -0.70 10.17
N MET A 295 -12.59 0.18 10.74
CA MET A 295 -12.76 0.67 12.12
C MET A 295 -13.61 1.95 12.19
N ASN A 296 -13.96 2.57 11.06
CA ASN A 296 -14.85 3.72 10.96
C ASN A 296 -16.27 3.31 10.61
#